data_3fd86940beb0be2d073af98b6ec1fa5b
#
_entry.id   3fd86940beb0be2d073af98b6ec1fa5b
#
_cell.length_a   1.000
_cell.length_b   1.000
_cell.length_c   1.000
_cell.angle_alpha   90.00
_cell.angle_beta   90.00
_cell.angle_gamma   90.00
#
_symmetry.space_group_name_H-M   'P 1'
#
loop_
_entity.id
_entity.type
_entity.pdbx_description
1 polymer ?
#
loop_
_entity_poly.entity_id
_entity_poly.type
_entity_poly.pdbx_seq_one_letter_code
_entity_poly.pdbx_strand_id
1 'polypeptide(L)'
;MSNIAVIGCGLRIVAFAKALTETYCENHKIVGLMDTDPGKMAGFAKRTGLESLPRFSDFDAMCAEVKPDLVIIGTCDVFHAEYIIRALDKKIGVISEKPLCINQEQCLAIREACRRNPEVFAVTSHNSRYRPVAQTLKKVLESGVIGEVQSVEYRELLDRIHGKSYFRRWNSRRKFSNGLQLHKSSHHFDKLNFLLDSYAVEVSATGALVAYGADAPHKFEGKRCCECQHKDECPDFFAYDETLYDRNAYTPDMCIWSKEIDIEDNFSASIKFANGVLAAYTLCAYADYEGEVINIQGTRGRVEARQLSYHSQADDLHNMKSTMEESIRIFRFGQPVEEVPIVRGFGSHGGADAHIFSELFAVPPAATLPDIEDGIQAVLTGAAVVKSIQEKRPVKVQLD
;
A
#
# COMPACT_ATOMS: atom_id res chain seq x y z
N MET A 1 -10.22 -26.66 -7.73
CA MET A 1 -10.07 -25.93 -6.44
C MET A 1 -8.60 -25.71 -6.23
N SER A 2 -8.16 -24.44 -6.12
CA SER A 2 -6.74 -24.12 -5.95
C SER A 2 -6.36 -24.19 -4.47
N ASN A 3 -5.24 -24.84 -4.17
CA ASN A 3 -4.63 -24.85 -2.84
C ASN A 3 -3.79 -23.56 -2.66
N ILE A 4 -4.12 -22.75 -1.68
CA ILE A 4 -3.45 -21.48 -1.42
C ILE A 4 -2.71 -21.56 -0.09
N ALA A 5 -1.43 -21.15 -0.06
CA ALA A 5 -0.72 -20.95 1.20
C ALA A 5 -0.50 -19.46 1.48
N VAL A 6 -0.52 -19.10 2.76
CA VAL A 6 -0.31 -17.74 3.23
C VAL A 6 1.11 -17.59 3.77
N ILE A 7 1.84 -16.58 3.30
CA ILE A 7 3.19 -16.22 3.72
C ILE A 7 3.17 -14.82 4.34
N GLY A 8 3.40 -14.75 5.66
CA GLY A 8 3.23 -13.53 6.44
C GLY A 8 1.81 -13.38 6.98
N CYS A 9 1.65 -13.67 8.27
CA CYS A 9 0.36 -13.66 8.98
C CYS A 9 0.03 -12.28 9.55
N GLY A 10 0.20 -11.22 8.73
CA GLY A 10 -0.08 -9.84 9.09
C GLY A 10 -1.59 -9.48 9.05
N LEU A 11 -1.94 -8.33 9.63
CA LEU A 11 -3.32 -7.85 9.68
C LEU A 11 -3.94 -7.65 8.30
N ARG A 12 -3.15 -7.19 7.31
CA ARG A 12 -3.65 -6.98 5.94
C ARG A 12 -4.15 -8.29 5.31
N ILE A 13 -3.45 -9.39 5.55
CA ILE A 13 -3.77 -10.70 4.97
C ILE A 13 -5.03 -11.33 5.58
N VAL A 14 -5.48 -10.87 6.75
CA VAL A 14 -6.77 -11.28 7.32
C VAL A 14 -7.93 -11.02 6.34
N ALA A 15 -7.90 -9.91 5.59
CA ALA A 15 -8.94 -9.60 4.60
C ALA A 15 -8.95 -10.63 3.45
N PHE A 16 -7.78 -11.05 2.95
CA PHE A 16 -7.65 -12.11 1.95
C PHE A 16 -8.17 -13.46 2.46
N ALA A 17 -7.75 -13.82 3.68
CA ALA A 17 -8.17 -15.10 4.27
C ALA A 17 -9.69 -15.16 4.45
N LYS A 18 -10.31 -14.09 4.96
CA LYS A 18 -11.76 -14.00 5.09
C LYS A 18 -12.48 -14.10 3.73
N ALA A 19 -12.00 -13.37 2.72
CA ALA A 19 -12.58 -13.46 1.38
C ALA A 19 -12.54 -14.90 0.86
N LEU A 20 -11.41 -15.61 1.02
CA LEU A 20 -11.26 -16.99 0.61
C LEU A 20 -12.12 -17.99 1.39
N THR A 21 -12.31 -17.76 2.69
CA THR A 21 -13.10 -18.68 3.54
C THR A 21 -14.61 -18.41 3.50
N GLU A 22 -15.02 -17.16 3.25
CA GLU A 22 -16.41 -16.74 3.31
C GLU A 22 -17.06 -16.61 1.91
N THR A 23 -16.31 -16.14 0.90
CA THR A 23 -16.88 -15.79 -0.41
C THR A 23 -16.39 -16.70 -1.54
N TYR A 24 -15.11 -17.08 -1.55
CA TYR A 24 -14.49 -17.81 -2.66
C TYR A 24 -14.10 -19.24 -2.31
N CYS A 25 -14.67 -19.80 -1.25
CA CYS A 25 -14.36 -21.13 -0.70
C CYS A 25 -14.73 -22.31 -1.63
N GLU A 26 -15.61 -22.10 -2.61
CA GLU A 26 -15.95 -23.14 -3.58
C GLU A 26 -14.81 -23.43 -4.56
N ASN A 27 -14.03 -22.41 -4.90
CA ASN A 27 -12.95 -22.50 -5.90
C ASN A 27 -11.55 -22.54 -5.30
N HIS A 28 -11.39 -22.08 -4.07
CA HIS A 28 -10.10 -21.90 -3.41
C HIS A 28 -10.11 -22.42 -1.98
N LYS A 29 -8.96 -22.94 -1.53
CA LYS A 29 -8.79 -23.43 -0.16
C LYS A 29 -7.45 -23.00 0.40
N ILE A 30 -7.43 -22.39 1.59
CA ILE A 30 -6.19 -22.14 2.32
C ILE A 30 -5.74 -23.49 2.92
N VAL A 31 -4.48 -23.87 2.65
CA VAL A 31 -3.92 -25.19 3.04
C VAL A 31 -2.76 -25.09 4.04
N GLY A 32 -2.17 -23.92 4.22
CA GLY A 32 -1.04 -23.73 5.14
C GLY A 32 -0.79 -22.26 5.46
N LEU A 33 -0.21 -22.02 6.64
CA LEU A 33 0.17 -20.71 7.13
C LEU A 33 1.67 -20.70 7.41
N MET A 34 2.36 -19.64 6.99
CA MET A 34 3.79 -19.45 7.23
C MET A 34 4.08 -18.07 7.79
N ASP A 35 4.80 -18.00 8.89
CA ASP A 35 5.43 -16.80 9.44
C ASP A 35 6.63 -17.23 10.29
N THR A 36 7.61 -16.36 10.47
CA THR A 36 8.73 -16.60 11.38
C THR A 36 8.33 -16.43 12.85
N ASP A 37 7.19 -15.83 13.13
CA ASP A 37 6.61 -15.59 14.46
C ASP A 37 5.43 -16.52 14.73
N PRO A 38 5.56 -17.54 15.63
CA PRO A 38 4.47 -18.44 15.97
C PRO A 38 3.24 -17.72 16.58
N GLY A 39 3.47 -16.64 17.32
CA GLY A 39 2.39 -15.84 17.92
C GLY A 39 1.53 -15.16 16.85
N LYS A 40 2.16 -14.60 15.81
CA LYS A 40 1.43 -14.05 14.67
C LYS A 40 0.58 -15.10 13.96
N MET A 41 1.11 -16.28 13.70
CA MET A 41 0.35 -17.37 13.09
C MET A 41 -0.84 -17.79 13.95
N ALA A 42 -0.65 -17.90 15.28
CA ALA A 42 -1.74 -18.23 16.19
C ALA A 42 -2.83 -17.16 16.21
N GLY A 43 -2.44 -15.89 16.33
CA GLY A 43 -3.38 -14.76 16.31
C GLY A 43 -4.12 -14.62 14.97
N PHE A 44 -3.43 -14.84 13.85
CA PHE A 44 -4.02 -14.84 12.52
C PHE A 44 -5.05 -15.98 12.37
N ALA A 45 -4.67 -17.20 12.72
CA ALA A 45 -5.54 -18.36 12.64
C ALA A 45 -6.83 -18.17 13.44
N LYS A 46 -6.72 -17.65 14.67
CA LYS A 46 -7.88 -17.34 15.53
C LYS A 46 -8.82 -16.30 14.90
N ARG A 47 -8.29 -15.25 14.25
CA ARG A 47 -9.08 -14.19 13.60
C ARG A 47 -9.78 -14.66 12.32
N THR A 48 -9.29 -15.72 11.71
CA THR A 48 -9.74 -16.20 10.40
C THR A 48 -10.43 -17.56 10.45
N GLY A 49 -10.53 -18.19 11.62
CA GLY A 49 -11.13 -19.52 11.77
C GLY A 49 -10.26 -20.65 11.19
N LEU A 50 -8.94 -20.45 11.11
CA LEU A 50 -7.99 -21.37 10.47
C LEU A 50 -7.06 -22.08 11.47
N GLU A 51 -7.52 -22.29 12.70
CA GLU A 51 -6.71 -22.89 13.78
C GLU A 51 -6.24 -24.31 13.49
N SER A 52 -6.98 -25.04 12.68
CA SER A 52 -6.68 -26.44 12.30
C SER A 52 -5.61 -26.57 11.22
N LEU A 53 -5.20 -25.46 10.56
CA LEU A 53 -4.23 -25.53 9.48
C LEU A 53 -2.80 -25.74 9.99
N PRO A 54 -1.96 -26.47 9.21
CA PRO A 54 -0.54 -26.60 9.51
C PRO A 54 0.17 -25.25 9.43
N ARG A 55 1.16 -25.08 10.31
CA ARG A 55 1.93 -23.84 10.48
C ARG A 55 3.41 -24.11 10.27
N PHE A 56 4.05 -23.23 9.52
CA PHE A 56 5.43 -23.39 9.09
C PHE A 56 6.24 -22.14 9.39
N SER A 57 7.50 -22.32 9.74
CA SER A 57 8.50 -21.24 9.82
C SER A 57 9.47 -21.26 8.62
N ASP A 58 9.37 -22.28 7.76
CA ASP A 58 10.21 -22.47 6.58
C ASP A 58 9.37 -22.67 5.32
N PHE A 59 9.73 -21.95 4.25
CA PHE A 59 9.02 -21.95 2.98
C PHE A 59 9.08 -23.27 2.24
N ASP A 60 10.27 -23.92 2.21
CA ASP A 60 10.45 -25.17 1.46
C ASP A 60 9.73 -26.33 2.14
N ALA A 61 9.78 -26.37 3.49
CA ALA A 61 9.00 -27.34 4.27
C ALA A 61 7.50 -27.18 4.02
N MET A 62 6.98 -25.94 4.02
CA MET A 62 5.59 -25.66 3.68
C MET A 62 5.23 -26.16 2.28
N CYS A 63 6.01 -25.79 1.27
CA CYS A 63 5.74 -26.21 -0.09
C CYS A 63 5.78 -27.73 -0.27
N ALA A 64 6.70 -28.42 0.39
CA ALA A 64 6.84 -29.87 0.31
C ALA A 64 5.63 -30.60 0.90
N GLU A 65 5.09 -30.09 2.02
CA GLU A 65 3.97 -30.72 2.75
C GLU A 65 2.62 -30.39 2.12
N VAL A 66 2.29 -29.08 1.92
CA VAL A 66 0.94 -28.68 1.50
C VAL A 66 0.79 -28.48 0.00
N LYS A 67 1.87 -28.47 -0.77
CA LYS A 67 1.91 -28.36 -2.25
C LYS A 67 0.94 -27.32 -2.78
N PRO A 68 1.14 -26.04 -2.47
CA PRO A 68 0.23 -25.00 -2.91
C PRO A 68 0.31 -24.75 -4.42
N ASP A 69 -0.81 -24.44 -5.04
CA ASP A 69 -0.89 -23.95 -6.41
C ASP A 69 -0.58 -22.45 -6.49
N LEU A 70 -0.85 -21.73 -5.39
CA LEU A 70 -0.75 -20.28 -5.28
C LEU A 70 -0.30 -19.87 -3.87
N VAL A 71 0.52 -18.84 -3.77
CA VAL A 71 0.86 -18.21 -2.49
C VAL A 71 0.39 -16.77 -2.43
N ILE A 72 -0.08 -16.35 -1.25
CA ILE A 72 -0.35 -14.95 -0.92
C ILE A 72 0.77 -14.47 -0.01
N ILE A 73 1.51 -13.45 -0.44
CA ILE A 73 2.68 -12.92 0.26
C ILE A 73 2.33 -11.57 0.90
N GLY A 74 2.43 -11.49 2.23
CA GLY A 74 2.16 -10.28 3.02
C GLY A 74 3.07 -10.14 4.22
N THR A 75 4.36 -10.38 4.02
CA THR A 75 5.45 -10.21 5.01
C THR A 75 5.80 -8.73 5.21
N CYS A 76 6.91 -8.41 5.87
CA CYS A 76 7.51 -7.07 5.74
C CYS A 76 8.02 -6.88 4.31
N ASP A 77 7.91 -5.66 3.79
CA ASP A 77 8.16 -5.31 2.38
C ASP A 77 9.49 -5.85 1.84
N VAL A 78 10.54 -5.77 2.64
CA VAL A 78 11.90 -6.21 2.26
C VAL A 78 11.97 -7.70 1.89
N PHE A 79 11.07 -8.52 2.42
CA PHE A 79 11.07 -9.98 2.22
C PHE A 79 10.15 -10.43 1.07
N HIS A 80 9.33 -9.53 0.50
CA HIS A 80 8.43 -9.90 -0.60
C HIS A 80 9.20 -10.51 -1.77
N ALA A 81 10.28 -9.86 -2.22
CA ALA A 81 11.07 -10.31 -3.36
C ALA A 81 11.61 -11.74 -3.20
N GLU A 82 12.09 -12.10 -2.02
CA GLU A 82 12.58 -13.45 -1.74
C GLU A 82 11.49 -14.50 -2.00
N TYR A 83 10.32 -14.31 -1.40
CA TYR A 83 9.25 -15.30 -1.53
C TYR A 83 8.60 -15.31 -2.91
N ILE A 84 8.54 -14.16 -3.59
CA ILE A 84 8.09 -14.09 -5.00
C ILE A 84 8.98 -14.95 -5.87
N ILE A 85 10.30 -14.74 -5.81
CA ILE A 85 11.29 -15.46 -6.62
C ILE A 85 11.26 -16.98 -6.33
N ARG A 86 11.26 -17.35 -5.05
CA ARG A 86 11.20 -18.76 -4.62
C ARG A 86 9.92 -19.47 -5.08
N ALA A 87 8.77 -18.77 -5.05
CA ALA A 87 7.51 -19.33 -5.53
C ALA A 87 7.53 -19.52 -7.05
N LEU A 88 7.96 -18.50 -7.81
CA LEU A 88 8.06 -18.59 -9.27
C LEU A 88 9.01 -19.73 -9.71
N ASP A 89 10.17 -19.86 -9.07
CA ASP A 89 11.14 -20.92 -9.40
C ASP A 89 10.61 -22.32 -9.06
N LYS A 90 9.61 -22.44 -8.17
CA LYS A 90 8.85 -23.69 -7.91
C LYS A 90 7.60 -23.85 -8.76
N LYS A 91 7.33 -22.94 -9.71
CA LYS A 91 6.12 -22.91 -10.54
C LYS A 91 4.83 -22.75 -9.73
N ILE A 92 4.90 -22.03 -8.64
CA ILE A 92 3.77 -21.70 -7.77
C ILE A 92 3.31 -20.28 -8.10
N GLY A 93 2.02 -20.09 -8.33
CA GLY A 93 1.42 -18.77 -8.58
C GLY A 93 1.62 -17.81 -7.41
N VAL A 94 1.63 -16.51 -7.69
CA VAL A 94 1.93 -15.46 -6.70
C VAL A 94 0.86 -14.37 -6.71
N ILE A 95 0.31 -14.06 -5.54
CA ILE A 95 -0.34 -12.79 -5.23
C ILE A 95 0.52 -12.10 -4.17
N SER A 96 1.21 -11.02 -4.53
CA SER A 96 2.01 -10.25 -3.58
C SER A 96 1.26 -9.03 -3.09
N GLU A 97 1.32 -8.77 -1.78
CA GLU A 97 0.95 -7.47 -1.25
C GLU A 97 1.90 -6.37 -1.72
N LYS A 98 1.40 -5.16 -1.71
CA LYS A 98 2.18 -3.97 -2.04
C LYS A 98 2.99 -3.46 -0.81
N PRO A 99 4.12 -2.78 -1.05
CA PRO A 99 4.83 -2.66 -2.32
C PRO A 99 5.38 -4.01 -2.76
N LEU A 100 5.56 -4.19 -4.07
CA LEU A 100 6.10 -5.45 -4.60
C LEU A 100 7.45 -5.81 -3.98
N CYS A 101 8.28 -4.80 -3.72
CA CYS A 101 9.59 -4.89 -3.06
C CYS A 101 10.05 -3.50 -2.62
N ILE A 102 11.32 -3.33 -2.18
CA ILE A 102 11.79 -2.06 -1.61
C ILE A 102 12.91 -1.36 -2.38
N ASN A 103 13.47 -1.95 -3.42
CA ASN A 103 14.56 -1.33 -4.19
C ASN A 103 14.66 -1.87 -5.61
N GLN A 104 15.53 -1.24 -6.41
CA GLN A 104 15.76 -1.57 -7.81
C GLN A 104 16.36 -2.96 -7.99
N GLU A 105 17.27 -3.39 -7.14
CA GLU A 105 17.92 -4.70 -7.20
C GLU A 105 16.89 -5.82 -7.05
N GLN A 106 15.95 -5.67 -6.13
CA GLN A 106 14.84 -6.61 -5.96
C GLN A 106 13.90 -6.60 -7.17
N CYS A 107 13.61 -5.42 -7.75
CA CYS A 107 12.83 -5.33 -9.00
C CYS A 107 13.47 -6.13 -10.14
N LEU A 108 14.80 -5.97 -10.34
CA LEU A 108 15.56 -6.72 -11.34
C LEU A 108 15.46 -8.24 -11.13
N ALA A 109 15.67 -8.67 -9.87
CA ALA A 109 15.61 -10.09 -9.53
C ALA A 109 14.22 -10.70 -9.74
N ILE A 110 13.16 -9.99 -9.38
CA ILE A 110 11.77 -10.41 -9.63
C ILE A 110 11.49 -10.50 -11.13
N ARG A 111 11.84 -9.45 -11.91
CA ARG A 111 11.65 -9.44 -13.38
C ARG A 111 12.34 -10.60 -14.04
N GLU A 112 13.57 -10.92 -13.61
CA GLU A 112 14.31 -12.06 -14.13
C GLU A 112 13.65 -13.39 -13.76
N ALA A 113 13.13 -13.54 -12.54
CA ALA A 113 12.36 -14.72 -12.15
C ALA A 113 11.10 -14.89 -13.00
N CYS A 114 10.37 -13.81 -13.28
CA CYS A 114 9.22 -13.85 -14.19
C CYS A 114 9.60 -14.26 -15.61
N ARG A 115 10.74 -13.74 -16.14
CA ARG A 115 11.23 -14.11 -17.47
C ARG A 115 11.60 -15.60 -17.59
N ARG A 116 12.11 -16.19 -16.51
CA ARG A 116 12.38 -17.63 -16.45
C ARG A 116 11.11 -18.48 -16.31
N ASN A 117 10.01 -17.87 -15.87
CA ASN A 117 8.77 -18.58 -15.54
C ASN A 117 7.54 -17.85 -16.12
N PRO A 118 7.50 -17.59 -17.44
CA PRO A 118 6.49 -16.73 -18.06
C PRO A 118 5.07 -17.32 -18.00
N GLU A 119 4.93 -18.62 -17.77
CA GLU A 119 3.66 -19.33 -17.65
C GLU A 119 3.04 -19.24 -16.24
N VAL A 120 3.81 -18.79 -15.24
CA VAL A 120 3.37 -18.76 -13.85
C VAL A 120 2.61 -17.47 -13.58
N PHE A 121 1.39 -17.59 -13.07
CA PHE A 121 0.58 -16.45 -12.67
C PHE A 121 1.25 -15.65 -11.55
N ALA A 122 1.42 -14.35 -11.73
CA ALA A 122 1.99 -13.47 -10.72
C ALA A 122 1.42 -12.05 -10.82
N VAL A 123 0.92 -11.52 -9.71
CA VAL A 123 0.28 -10.20 -9.63
C VAL A 123 0.63 -9.48 -8.33
N THR A 124 0.46 -8.14 -8.35
CA THR A 124 0.60 -7.28 -7.17
C THR A 124 -0.77 -6.74 -6.76
N SER A 125 -1.10 -6.76 -5.47
CA SER A 125 -2.43 -6.35 -4.98
C SER A 125 -2.55 -4.83 -4.81
N HIS A 126 -2.40 -4.06 -5.89
CA HIS A 126 -2.61 -2.62 -5.90
C HIS A 126 -4.09 -2.24 -5.85
N ASN A 127 -4.72 -2.39 -4.68
CA ASN A 127 -6.16 -2.13 -4.51
C ASN A 127 -6.57 -0.66 -4.68
N SER A 128 -5.64 0.29 -4.58
CA SER A 128 -5.98 1.72 -4.64
C SER A 128 -6.56 2.16 -5.99
N ARG A 129 -6.16 1.53 -7.11
CA ARG A 129 -6.74 1.78 -8.43
C ARG A 129 -8.21 1.34 -8.54
N TYR A 130 -8.66 0.43 -7.65
CA TYR A 130 -10.03 -0.09 -7.58
C TYR A 130 -10.99 0.75 -6.73
N ARG A 131 -10.51 1.82 -6.10
CA ARG A 131 -11.40 2.74 -5.38
C ARG A 131 -12.40 3.38 -6.34
N PRO A 132 -13.67 3.57 -5.94
CA PRO A 132 -14.70 4.15 -6.80
C PRO A 132 -14.31 5.49 -7.44
N VAL A 133 -13.65 6.37 -6.69
CA VAL A 133 -13.14 7.64 -7.20
C VAL A 133 -12.09 7.43 -8.31
N ALA A 134 -11.13 6.51 -8.11
CA ALA A 134 -10.10 6.23 -9.10
C ALA A 134 -10.67 5.61 -10.38
N GLN A 135 -11.60 4.65 -10.24
CA GLN A 135 -12.28 4.01 -11.37
C GLN A 135 -13.15 5.01 -12.16
N THR A 136 -13.86 5.89 -11.45
CA THR A 136 -14.67 6.93 -12.10
C THR A 136 -13.77 7.95 -12.80
N LEU A 137 -12.69 8.37 -12.16
CA LEU A 137 -11.71 9.30 -12.73
C LEU A 137 -11.07 8.73 -14.01
N LYS A 138 -10.71 7.44 -14.01
CA LYS A 138 -10.19 6.75 -15.21
C LYS A 138 -11.17 6.84 -16.38
N LYS A 139 -12.46 6.54 -16.16
CA LYS A 139 -13.50 6.66 -17.17
C LYS A 139 -13.68 8.10 -17.69
N VAL A 140 -13.56 9.09 -16.80
CA VAL A 140 -13.59 10.51 -17.21
C VAL A 140 -12.44 10.83 -18.15
N LEU A 141 -11.23 10.36 -17.85
CA LEU A 141 -10.06 10.58 -18.71
C LEU A 141 -10.21 9.87 -20.06
N GLU A 142 -10.63 8.61 -20.05
CA GLU A 142 -10.89 7.80 -21.27
C GLU A 142 -11.97 8.39 -22.18
N SER A 143 -12.96 9.09 -21.61
CA SER A 143 -13.98 9.78 -22.39
C SER A 143 -13.42 10.94 -23.25
N GLY A 144 -12.19 11.39 -22.95
CA GLY A 144 -11.54 12.51 -23.61
C GLY A 144 -12.20 13.86 -23.34
N VAL A 145 -13.06 13.97 -22.34
CA VAL A 145 -13.85 15.20 -22.05
C VAL A 145 -12.96 16.41 -21.74
N ILE A 146 -11.78 16.19 -21.12
CA ILE A 146 -10.79 17.23 -20.85
C ILE A 146 -9.67 17.31 -21.92
N GLY A 147 -9.75 16.50 -22.98
CA GLY A 147 -8.70 16.39 -24.00
C GLY A 147 -7.49 15.57 -23.51
N GLU A 148 -6.32 15.83 -24.09
CA GLU A 148 -5.07 15.19 -23.71
C GLU A 148 -4.57 15.72 -22.38
N VAL A 149 -4.19 14.82 -21.47
CA VAL A 149 -3.66 15.18 -20.15
C VAL A 149 -2.29 15.88 -20.31
N GLN A 150 -2.11 17.00 -19.63
CA GLN A 150 -0.89 17.80 -19.66
C GLN A 150 -0.15 17.75 -18.32
N SER A 151 -0.88 17.89 -17.21
CA SER A 151 -0.30 17.87 -15.88
C SER A 151 -1.25 17.33 -14.81
N VAL A 152 -0.65 16.85 -13.72
CA VAL A 152 -1.36 16.31 -12.54
C VAL A 152 -0.80 16.95 -11.27
N GLU A 153 -1.68 17.34 -10.36
CA GLU A 153 -1.36 17.63 -8.97
C GLU A 153 -1.99 16.55 -8.11
N TYR A 154 -1.16 15.79 -7.38
CA TYR A 154 -1.61 14.74 -6.48
C TYR A 154 -1.12 15.01 -5.06
N ARG A 155 -2.03 15.17 -4.13
CA ARG A 155 -1.73 15.34 -2.71
C ARG A 155 -2.36 14.21 -1.90
N GLU A 156 -1.51 13.51 -1.14
CA GLU A 156 -1.90 12.53 -0.13
C GLU A 156 -1.69 13.10 1.26
N LEU A 157 -2.71 13.00 2.08
CA LEU A 157 -2.73 13.44 3.47
C LEU A 157 -3.06 12.24 4.34
N LEU A 158 -2.16 11.92 5.25
CA LEU A 158 -2.39 10.94 6.30
C LEU A 158 -2.64 11.71 7.59
N ASP A 159 -3.77 11.45 8.22
CA ASP A 159 -4.07 12.07 9.49
C ASP A 159 -3.09 11.62 10.59
N ARG A 160 -3.16 12.30 11.74
CA ARG A 160 -2.25 12.01 12.86
C ARG A 160 -2.39 10.61 13.41
N ILE A 161 -3.49 9.91 13.18
CA ILE A 161 -3.73 8.53 13.65
C ILE A 161 -3.09 7.55 12.69
N HIS A 162 -3.45 7.64 11.42
CA HIS A 162 -2.90 6.77 10.38
C HIS A 162 -1.42 7.04 10.16
N GLY A 163 -1.00 8.31 10.08
CA GLY A 163 0.39 8.70 9.95
C GLY A 163 1.26 8.13 11.08
N LYS A 164 0.89 8.35 12.36
CA LYS A 164 1.60 7.75 13.51
C LYS A 164 1.75 6.23 13.39
N SER A 165 0.76 5.54 12.82
CA SER A 165 0.79 4.09 12.71
C SER A 165 2.00 3.58 11.93
N TYR A 166 2.51 4.34 10.96
CA TYR A 166 3.72 4.00 10.22
C TYR A 166 4.99 4.16 11.04
N PHE A 167 5.01 5.11 11.98
CA PHE A 167 6.17 5.38 12.85
C PHE A 167 6.21 4.51 14.11
N ARG A 168 5.13 3.78 14.39
CA ARG A 168 5.03 2.81 15.51
C ARG A 168 5.43 1.39 15.15
N ARG A 169 5.85 1.14 13.92
CA ARG A 169 6.06 -0.21 13.36
C ARG A 169 7.40 -0.31 12.66
N TRP A 170 7.71 -1.52 12.18
CA TRP A 170 8.93 -1.85 11.43
C TRP A 170 9.13 -0.95 10.19
N ASN A 171 8.06 -0.49 9.58
CA ASN A 171 8.09 0.37 8.40
C ASN A 171 8.65 1.78 8.67
N SER A 172 8.82 2.17 9.94
CA SER A 172 9.58 3.37 10.32
C SER A 172 11.09 3.28 10.05
N ARG A 173 11.55 2.10 9.64
CA ARG A 173 12.97 1.81 9.37
C ARG A 173 13.18 1.58 7.88
N ARG A 174 14.04 2.39 7.27
CA ARG A 174 14.36 2.34 5.83
C ARG A 174 14.78 0.95 5.36
N LYS A 175 15.56 0.24 6.17
CA LYS A 175 16.00 -1.13 5.86
C LYS A 175 14.87 -2.14 5.64
N PHE A 176 13.66 -1.88 6.12
CA PHE A 176 12.52 -2.78 5.98
C PHE A 176 11.49 -2.31 4.94
N SER A 177 11.32 -1.00 4.77
CA SER A 177 10.27 -0.41 3.92
C SER A 177 10.81 0.51 2.82
N ASN A 178 12.04 0.98 2.97
CA ASN A 178 12.64 2.07 2.21
C ASN A 178 11.80 3.38 2.23
N GLY A 179 10.98 3.56 3.29
CA GLY A 179 10.22 4.77 3.57
C GLY A 179 8.80 4.79 3.02
N LEU A 180 8.06 5.85 3.36
CA LEU A 180 6.68 6.05 2.89
C LEU A 180 6.60 6.22 1.37
N GLN A 181 7.69 6.61 0.72
CA GLN A 181 7.83 6.72 -0.73
C GLN A 181 7.55 5.39 -1.45
N LEU A 182 7.83 4.26 -0.78
CA LEU A 182 7.50 2.94 -1.27
C LEU A 182 6.33 2.33 -0.51
N HIS A 183 6.42 2.25 0.82
CA HIS A 183 5.43 1.54 1.61
C HIS A 183 4.00 2.07 1.42
N LYS A 184 3.83 3.41 1.38
CA LYS A 184 2.52 4.06 1.15
C LYS A 184 2.35 4.51 -0.30
N SER A 185 3.34 5.22 -0.85
CA SER A 185 3.16 5.89 -2.14
C SER A 185 3.23 4.97 -3.35
N SER A 186 3.63 3.70 -3.19
CA SER A 186 3.49 2.71 -4.27
C SER A 186 2.04 2.60 -4.76
N HIS A 187 1.04 2.72 -3.87
CA HIS A 187 -0.37 2.82 -4.26
C HIS A 187 -0.67 4.02 -5.16
N HIS A 188 -0.02 5.16 -4.90
CA HIS A 188 -0.29 6.42 -5.60
C HIS A 188 0.45 6.46 -6.93
N PHE A 189 1.68 5.95 -6.97
CA PHE A 189 2.45 5.83 -8.21
C PHE A 189 1.82 4.81 -9.16
N ASP A 190 1.36 3.68 -8.64
CA ASP A 190 0.54 2.71 -9.40
C ASP A 190 -0.74 3.35 -9.94
N LYS A 191 -1.47 4.10 -9.10
CA LYS A 191 -2.68 4.81 -9.52
C LYS A 191 -2.39 5.87 -10.59
N LEU A 192 -1.29 6.62 -10.48
CA LEU A 192 -0.88 7.56 -11.51
C LEU A 192 -0.55 6.84 -12.82
N ASN A 193 0.18 5.73 -12.77
CA ASN A 193 0.45 4.91 -13.95
C ASN A 193 -0.84 4.44 -14.61
N PHE A 194 -1.78 3.93 -13.82
CA PHE A 194 -3.11 3.49 -14.27
C PHE A 194 -3.94 4.63 -14.89
N LEU A 195 -3.98 5.80 -14.25
CA LEU A 195 -4.76 6.94 -14.75
C LEU A 195 -4.18 7.52 -16.05
N LEU A 196 -2.86 7.53 -16.19
CA LEU A 196 -2.13 8.18 -17.29
C LEU A 196 -1.76 7.23 -18.43
N ASP A 197 -1.99 5.91 -18.28
CA ASP A 197 -1.49 4.86 -19.20
C ASP A 197 -0.01 5.05 -19.54
N SER A 198 0.81 5.40 -18.54
CA SER A 198 2.21 5.74 -18.72
C SER A 198 3.00 5.55 -17.45
N TYR A 199 4.29 5.32 -17.56
CA TYR A 199 5.21 5.17 -16.42
C TYR A 199 6.10 6.40 -16.26
N ALA A 200 6.53 6.65 -15.01
CA ALA A 200 7.48 7.70 -14.69
C ALA A 200 8.86 7.43 -15.34
N VAL A 201 9.53 8.48 -15.83
CA VAL A 201 10.88 8.39 -16.42
C VAL A 201 11.93 9.24 -15.71
N GLU A 202 11.50 10.26 -14.95
CA GLU A 202 12.39 11.12 -14.18
C GLU A 202 11.67 11.68 -12.97
N VAL A 203 12.38 11.79 -11.85
CA VAL A 203 11.88 12.32 -10.58
C VAL A 203 12.86 13.32 -9.98
N SER A 204 12.35 14.45 -9.48
CA SER A 204 13.06 15.37 -8.59
C SER A 204 12.26 15.55 -7.31
N ALA A 205 12.89 15.30 -6.15
CA ALA A 205 12.16 15.25 -4.88
C ALA A 205 12.94 15.89 -3.72
N THR A 206 12.19 16.38 -2.74
CA THR A 206 12.68 16.84 -1.44
C THR A 206 11.83 16.23 -0.34
N GLY A 207 12.42 15.93 0.80
CA GLY A 207 11.72 15.34 1.94
C GLY A 207 12.40 15.64 3.27
N ALA A 208 11.65 15.49 4.36
CA ALA A 208 12.14 15.72 5.71
C ALA A 208 11.40 14.81 6.71
N LEU A 209 12.04 14.55 7.84
CA LEU A 209 11.43 14.00 9.05
C LEU A 209 11.24 15.17 10.02
N VAL A 210 10.00 15.60 10.26
CA VAL A 210 9.67 16.86 10.94
C VAL A 210 8.80 16.63 12.19
N ALA A 211 7.76 15.81 12.04
CA ALA A 211 6.75 15.61 13.08
C ALA A 211 7.05 14.42 14.00
N TYR A 212 7.88 13.48 13.54
CA TYR A 212 8.26 12.25 14.25
C TYR A 212 9.77 12.16 14.41
N GLY A 213 10.27 11.14 15.12
CA GLY A 213 11.71 10.95 15.33
C GLY A 213 12.27 11.80 16.47
N ALA A 214 13.58 11.70 16.70
CA ALA A 214 14.26 12.32 17.83
C ALA A 214 14.31 13.86 17.78
N ASP A 215 14.32 14.41 16.57
CA ASP A 215 14.42 15.87 16.35
C ASP A 215 13.06 16.57 16.37
N ALA A 216 11.96 15.83 16.52
CA ALA A 216 10.63 16.41 16.65
C ALA A 216 10.50 17.30 17.89
N PRO A 217 9.63 18.33 17.88
CA PRO A 217 9.53 19.30 18.97
C PRO A 217 8.81 18.74 20.21
N HIS A 218 9.33 17.68 20.81
CA HIS A 218 8.80 17.08 22.05
C HIS A 218 9.95 16.64 22.97
N LYS A 219 9.58 16.23 24.20
CA LYS A 219 10.56 15.94 25.27
C LYS A 219 10.65 14.46 25.66
N PHE A 220 9.95 13.57 24.94
CA PHE A 220 9.88 12.16 25.35
C PHE A 220 10.71 11.30 24.40
N GLU A 221 11.58 10.49 24.95
CA GLU A 221 12.32 9.49 24.22
C GLU A 221 12.05 8.11 24.83
N GLY A 222 11.75 7.13 24.00
CA GLY A 222 11.52 5.75 24.41
C GLY A 222 11.75 4.78 23.27
N LYS A 223 11.77 3.49 23.57
CA LYS A 223 11.82 2.42 22.57
C LYS A 223 10.41 1.91 22.24
N ARG A 224 9.65 1.57 23.27
CA ARG A 224 8.31 1.03 23.16
C ARG A 224 7.39 1.67 24.22
N CYS A 225 6.11 1.87 23.88
CA CYS A 225 5.15 2.44 24.81
C CYS A 225 4.89 1.54 26.02
N CYS A 226 4.82 0.23 25.84
CA CYS A 226 4.61 -0.73 26.95
C CYS A 226 5.69 -0.69 28.05
N GLU A 227 6.87 -0.17 27.75
CA GLU A 227 8.02 -0.05 28.68
C GLU A 227 8.36 1.41 28.99
N CYS A 228 7.51 2.37 28.54
CA CYS A 228 7.84 3.79 28.59
C CYS A 228 7.64 4.36 29.99
N GLN A 229 8.64 5.10 30.49
CA GLN A 229 8.56 5.81 31.77
C GLN A 229 7.63 7.05 31.72
N HIS A 230 7.38 7.56 30.50
CA HIS A 230 6.59 8.78 30.25
C HIS A 230 5.13 8.49 29.90
N LYS A 231 4.60 7.31 30.24
CA LYS A 231 3.26 6.87 29.86
C LYS A 231 2.14 7.83 30.28
N ASP A 232 2.29 8.46 31.46
CA ASP A 232 1.28 9.32 32.04
C ASP A 232 1.36 10.79 31.54
N GLU A 233 2.46 11.16 30.89
CA GLU A 233 2.72 12.53 30.40
C GLU A 233 2.71 12.61 28.87
N CYS A 234 2.91 11.48 28.17
CA CYS A 234 3.02 11.44 26.73
C CYS A 234 1.64 11.48 26.08
N PRO A 235 1.31 12.53 25.30
CA PRO A 235 0.02 12.63 24.62
C PRO A 235 -0.16 11.58 23.52
N ASP A 236 0.93 10.96 23.11
CA ASP A 236 0.97 9.92 22.07
C ASP A 236 1.23 8.54 22.63
N PHE A 237 1.02 8.35 23.93
CA PHE A 237 1.14 7.03 24.53
C PHE A 237 0.15 6.05 23.88
N PHE A 238 0.66 4.91 23.41
CA PHE A 238 -0.17 3.85 22.88
C PHE A 238 -0.51 2.86 24.01
N ALA A 239 -1.75 2.96 24.51
CA ALA A 239 -2.26 2.00 25.46
C ALA A 239 -2.41 0.64 24.76
N TYR A 240 -1.70 -0.36 25.30
CA TYR A 240 -1.79 -1.72 24.78
C TYR A 240 -3.14 -2.35 25.22
N ASP A 241 -3.92 -2.76 24.25
CA ASP A 241 -5.15 -3.51 24.49
C ASP A 241 -4.93 -4.99 24.17
N GLU A 242 -4.91 -5.83 25.20
CA GLU A 242 -4.70 -7.28 25.09
C GLU A 242 -5.83 -7.99 24.31
N THR A 243 -6.99 -7.37 24.17
CA THR A 243 -8.09 -7.91 23.39
C THR A 243 -7.92 -7.71 21.89
N LEU A 244 -7.18 -6.66 21.51
CA LEU A 244 -6.93 -6.31 20.11
C LEU A 244 -5.56 -6.83 19.61
N TYR A 245 -4.58 -6.93 20.49
CA TYR A 245 -3.22 -7.27 20.14
C TYR A 245 -2.69 -8.38 21.05
N ASP A 246 -2.10 -9.42 20.49
CA ASP A 246 -1.33 -10.40 21.22
C ASP A 246 0.05 -9.82 21.52
N ARG A 247 0.53 -9.88 22.79
CA ARG A 247 1.87 -9.40 23.19
C ARG A 247 2.99 -10.10 22.46
N ASN A 248 2.79 -11.34 22.05
CA ASN A 248 3.76 -12.12 21.28
C ASN A 248 3.62 -11.90 19.78
N ALA A 249 2.53 -11.26 19.33
CA ALA A 249 2.33 -10.85 17.96
C ALA A 249 2.79 -9.38 17.79
N TYR A 250 2.85 -8.96 16.55
CA TYR A 250 3.21 -7.60 16.17
C TYR A 250 2.37 -6.52 16.90
N THR A 251 3.00 -5.77 17.79
CA THR A 251 2.38 -4.67 18.53
C THR A 251 2.86 -3.33 17.94
N PRO A 252 1.95 -2.44 17.53
CA PRO A 252 2.30 -1.15 16.95
C PRO A 252 2.59 -0.10 18.05
N ASP A 253 3.53 -0.39 18.94
CA ASP A 253 3.82 0.41 20.13
C ASP A 253 5.26 0.92 20.19
N MET A 254 5.98 0.90 19.06
CA MET A 254 7.29 1.56 19.00
C MET A 254 7.10 3.07 19.23
N CYS A 255 8.05 3.66 19.95
CA CYS A 255 8.00 5.09 20.22
C CYS A 255 8.15 5.89 18.93
N ILE A 256 7.18 6.76 18.64
CA ILE A 256 7.19 7.62 17.45
C ILE A 256 8.27 8.72 17.51
N TRP A 257 8.93 8.86 18.65
CA TRP A 257 10.03 9.80 18.90
C TRP A 257 11.40 9.09 18.90
N SER A 258 11.45 7.82 18.53
CA SER A 258 12.67 7.06 18.54
C SER A 258 13.68 7.60 17.53
N LYS A 259 14.95 7.71 17.96
CA LYS A 259 16.10 8.04 17.09
C LYS A 259 16.41 6.98 16.03
N GLU A 260 15.75 5.85 16.12
CA GLU A 260 15.90 4.80 15.13
C GLU A 260 14.97 4.98 13.92
N ILE A 261 14.08 5.99 13.93
CA ILE A 261 13.28 6.37 12.77
C ILE A 261 14.19 7.09 11.78
N ASP A 262 14.24 6.57 10.55
CA ASP A 262 15.15 7.04 9.50
C ASP A 262 14.46 7.26 8.15
N ILE A 263 13.14 7.46 8.17
CA ILE A 263 12.31 7.74 7.00
C ILE A 263 11.68 9.13 7.10
N GLU A 264 11.37 9.74 5.97
CA GLU A 264 10.68 11.03 5.90
C GLU A 264 9.20 10.86 6.24
N ASP A 265 8.62 11.84 6.95
CA ASP A 265 7.19 11.96 7.23
C ASP A 265 6.47 12.96 6.32
N ASN A 266 7.24 13.71 5.55
CA ASN A 266 6.77 14.71 4.60
C ASN A 266 7.70 14.79 3.41
N PHE A 267 7.15 14.73 2.18
CA PHE A 267 7.96 14.91 0.98
C PHE A 267 7.12 15.38 -0.20
N SER A 268 7.82 16.01 -1.16
CA SER A 268 7.25 16.45 -2.43
C SER A 268 8.14 15.98 -3.58
N ALA A 269 7.49 15.63 -4.71
CA ALA A 269 8.17 15.16 -5.90
C ALA A 269 7.57 15.79 -7.16
N SER A 270 8.43 16.19 -8.09
CA SER A 270 8.10 16.47 -9.48
C SER A 270 8.43 15.23 -10.30
N ILE A 271 7.47 14.71 -11.04
CA ILE A 271 7.57 13.44 -11.78
C ILE A 271 7.27 13.69 -13.24
N LYS A 272 8.14 13.23 -14.13
CA LYS A 272 7.91 13.24 -15.58
C LYS A 272 7.55 11.84 -16.04
N PHE A 273 6.46 11.73 -16.80
CA PHE A 273 6.01 10.49 -17.42
C PHE A 273 6.49 10.33 -18.86
N ALA A 274 6.55 9.09 -19.36
CA ALA A 274 7.03 8.78 -20.70
C ALA A 274 6.17 9.43 -21.80
N ASN A 275 4.86 9.61 -21.57
CA ASN A 275 3.95 10.31 -22.48
C ASN A 275 4.05 11.85 -22.41
N GLY A 276 5.00 12.40 -21.64
CA GLY A 276 5.26 13.83 -21.51
C GLY A 276 4.46 14.52 -20.40
N VAL A 277 3.52 13.86 -19.74
CA VAL A 277 2.76 14.42 -18.61
C VAL A 277 3.70 14.73 -17.44
N LEU A 278 3.46 15.86 -16.78
CA LEU A 278 4.16 16.29 -15.57
C LEU A 278 3.26 16.15 -14.36
N ALA A 279 3.74 15.52 -13.28
CA ALA A 279 3.01 15.42 -12.03
C ALA A 279 3.75 16.08 -10.87
N ALA A 280 3.02 16.86 -10.08
CA ALA A 280 3.44 17.34 -8.77
C ALA A 280 2.77 16.46 -7.70
N TYR A 281 3.57 15.75 -6.92
CA TYR A 281 3.11 14.84 -5.87
C TYR A 281 3.56 15.32 -4.50
N THR A 282 2.70 15.23 -3.49
CA THR A 282 3.05 15.48 -2.09
C THR A 282 2.44 14.43 -1.17
N LEU A 283 3.17 14.06 -0.11
CA LEU A 283 2.66 13.28 1.00
C LEU A 283 3.02 13.97 2.32
N CYS A 284 2.02 14.10 3.21
CA CYS A 284 2.19 14.55 4.59
C CYS A 284 1.59 13.50 5.53
N ALA A 285 2.39 12.99 6.49
CA ALA A 285 1.96 11.94 7.42
C ALA A 285 1.49 12.47 8.79
N TYR A 286 1.19 13.75 8.91
CA TYR A 286 0.72 14.38 10.14
C TYR A 286 -0.33 15.47 9.90
N ALA A 287 -1.19 15.23 8.91
CA ALA A 287 -2.27 16.13 8.55
C ALA A 287 -3.46 16.09 9.56
N ASP A 288 -4.33 17.10 9.49
CA ASP A 288 -5.51 17.18 10.35
C ASP A 288 -6.72 16.40 9.80
N TYR A 289 -6.61 15.86 8.59
CA TYR A 289 -7.60 15.00 7.94
C TYR A 289 -6.89 14.02 6.99
N GLU A 290 -7.59 12.97 6.60
CA GLU A 290 -7.05 11.92 5.75
C GLU A 290 -7.62 11.97 4.34
N GLY A 291 -6.82 11.56 3.36
CA GLY A 291 -7.28 11.29 2.01
C GLY A 291 -6.46 11.96 0.92
N GLU A 292 -7.02 11.96 -0.27
CA GLU A 292 -6.33 12.39 -1.47
C GLU A 292 -7.10 13.49 -2.23
N VAL A 293 -6.32 14.38 -2.85
CA VAL A 293 -6.80 15.38 -3.80
C VAL A 293 -6.00 15.23 -5.09
N ILE A 294 -6.69 14.99 -6.21
CA ILE A 294 -6.09 14.79 -7.52
C ILE A 294 -6.71 15.81 -8.48
N ASN A 295 -5.88 16.66 -9.04
CA ASN A 295 -6.27 17.66 -10.04
C ASN A 295 -5.54 17.35 -11.35
N ILE A 296 -6.27 17.18 -12.44
CA ILE A 296 -5.71 16.83 -13.74
C ILE A 296 -6.10 17.90 -14.75
N GLN A 297 -5.08 18.55 -15.34
CA GLN A 297 -5.25 19.53 -16.40
C GLN A 297 -5.08 18.84 -17.75
N GLY A 298 -6.08 18.97 -18.60
CA GLY A 298 -6.03 18.56 -19.99
C GLY A 298 -6.07 19.76 -20.94
N THR A 299 -5.96 19.47 -22.25
CA THR A 299 -5.93 20.50 -23.31
C THR A 299 -7.30 21.20 -23.52
N ARG A 300 -8.41 20.60 -23.05
CA ARG A 300 -9.77 21.13 -23.22
C ARG A 300 -10.51 21.36 -21.91
N GLY A 301 -9.91 21.06 -20.79
CA GLY A 301 -10.52 21.22 -19.49
C GLY A 301 -9.66 20.69 -18.35
N ARG A 302 -10.25 20.72 -17.16
CA ARG A 302 -9.63 20.22 -15.92
C ARG A 302 -10.62 19.30 -15.23
N VAL A 303 -10.13 18.25 -14.56
CA VAL A 303 -10.92 17.46 -13.61
C VAL A 303 -10.28 17.56 -12.21
N GLU A 304 -11.13 17.72 -11.20
CA GLU A 304 -10.74 17.70 -9.80
C GLU A 304 -11.44 16.55 -9.10
N ALA A 305 -10.67 15.67 -8.47
CA ALA A 305 -11.16 14.56 -7.68
C ALA A 305 -10.72 14.72 -6.22
N ARG A 306 -11.64 14.48 -5.29
CA ARG A 306 -11.39 14.50 -3.84
C ARG A 306 -11.94 13.24 -3.22
N GLN A 307 -11.16 12.66 -2.32
CA GLN A 307 -11.61 11.61 -1.42
C GLN A 307 -10.99 11.89 -0.06
N LEU A 308 -11.75 12.57 0.79
CA LEU A 308 -11.28 13.06 2.09
C LEU A 308 -12.12 12.47 3.22
N SER A 309 -11.48 12.20 4.34
CA SER A 309 -12.12 11.77 5.59
C SER A 309 -11.73 12.74 6.71
N TYR A 310 -12.73 13.33 7.33
CA TYR A 310 -12.57 14.22 8.47
C TYR A 310 -12.99 13.47 9.72
N HIS A 311 -12.10 13.39 10.68
CA HIS A 311 -12.42 12.80 11.98
C HIS A 311 -12.89 13.92 12.92
N SER A 312 -14.10 13.79 13.47
CA SER A 312 -14.51 14.68 14.57
C SER A 312 -13.62 14.38 15.78
N GLN A 313 -13.22 15.43 16.50
CA GLN A 313 -12.46 15.30 17.74
C GLN A 313 -13.21 14.39 18.72
N ALA A 314 -12.80 13.15 18.80
CA ALA A 314 -13.18 12.25 19.87
C ALA A 314 -11.89 11.78 20.52
N ASP A 315 -11.86 11.84 21.84
CA ASP A 315 -10.71 11.40 22.64
C ASP A 315 -10.47 9.88 22.55
N ASP A 316 -11.28 9.16 21.79
CA ASP A 316 -11.26 7.71 21.67
C ASP A 316 -11.31 7.27 20.20
N LEU A 317 -10.28 6.52 19.77
CA LEU A 317 -10.13 5.92 18.45
C LEU A 317 -11.30 5.00 18.04
N HIS A 318 -12.03 4.46 19.02
CA HIS A 318 -13.14 3.52 18.78
C HIS A 318 -14.48 4.22 18.54
N ASN A 319 -14.60 5.51 18.87
CA ASN A 319 -15.85 6.28 18.76
C ASN A 319 -15.78 7.44 17.76
N MET A 320 -14.75 7.48 16.92
CA MET A 320 -14.60 8.55 15.93
C MET A 320 -15.67 8.46 14.84
N LYS A 321 -16.47 9.50 14.73
CA LYS A 321 -17.34 9.70 13.57
C LYS A 321 -16.52 10.33 12.46
N SER A 322 -16.32 9.61 11.36
CA SER A 322 -15.72 10.17 10.16
C SER A 322 -16.80 10.71 9.21
N THR A 323 -16.58 11.90 8.69
CA THR A 323 -17.35 12.44 7.57
C THR A 323 -16.52 12.25 6.31
N MET A 324 -17.10 11.59 5.31
CA MET A 324 -16.47 11.37 4.00
C MET A 324 -16.90 12.44 3.02
N GLU A 325 -15.94 13.06 2.34
CA GLU A 325 -16.15 13.91 1.17
C GLU A 325 -15.58 13.21 -0.05
N GLU A 326 -16.44 12.86 -1.02
CA GLU A 326 -16.04 12.30 -2.31
C GLU A 326 -16.68 13.12 -3.42
N SER A 327 -15.86 13.64 -4.32
CA SER A 327 -16.36 14.40 -5.47
C SER A 327 -15.43 14.30 -6.67
N ILE A 328 -16.01 14.34 -7.86
CA ILE A 328 -15.30 14.52 -9.14
C ILE A 328 -16.02 15.63 -9.88
N ARG A 329 -15.28 16.69 -10.24
CA ARG A 329 -15.80 17.86 -10.94
C ARG A 329 -15.00 18.15 -12.19
N ILE A 330 -15.69 18.43 -13.29
CA ILE A 330 -15.10 18.77 -14.57
C ILE A 330 -15.33 20.26 -14.83
N PHE A 331 -14.25 20.95 -15.20
CA PHE A 331 -14.22 22.36 -15.52
C PHE A 331 -13.82 22.51 -16.99
N ARG A 332 -14.66 23.19 -17.77
CA ARG A 332 -14.38 23.52 -19.17
C ARG A 332 -14.61 25.02 -19.38
N PHE A 333 -13.72 25.64 -20.14
CA PHE A 333 -13.80 27.08 -20.36
C PHE A 333 -15.15 27.46 -20.96
N GLY A 334 -15.83 28.44 -20.35
CA GLY A 334 -17.13 28.95 -20.80
C GLY A 334 -18.33 28.02 -20.57
N GLN A 335 -18.15 26.95 -19.79
CA GLN A 335 -19.22 26.00 -19.47
C GLN A 335 -19.46 25.92 -17.95
N PRO A 336 -20.66 25.56 -17.50
CA PRO A 336 -20.93 25.27 -16.11
C PRO A 336 -20.03 24.12 -15.60
N VAL A 337 -19.73 24.12 -14.30
CA VAL A 337 -19.06 23.01 -13.66
C VAL A 337 -19.96 21.78 -13.69
N GLU A 338 -19.39 20.66 -14.12
CA GLU A 338 -20.08 19.37 -14.18
C GLU A 338 -19.64 18.49 -13.00
N GLU A 339 -20.58 17.99 -12.21
CA GLU A 339 -20.32 17.00 -11.17
C GLU A 339 -20.53 15.60 -11.75
N VAL A 340 -19.54 14.72 -11.55
CA VAL A 340 -19.59 13.33 -12.01
C VAL A 340 -20.06 12.43 -10.89
N PRO A 341 -21.15 11.66 -11.06
CA PRO A 341 -21.61 10.71 -10.06
C PRO A 341 -20.57 9.62 -9.79
N ILE A 342 -20.32 9.34 -8.50
CA ILE A 342 -19.44 8.25 -8.05
C ILE A 342 -20.32 7.11 -7.57
N VAL A 343 -20.18 5.93 -8.21
CA VAL A 343 -20.87 4.72 -7.76
C VAL A 343 -20.07 4.11 -6.61
N ARG A 344 -20.55 4.30 -5.39
CA ARG A 344 -19.88 3.81 -4.18
C ARG A 344 -19.93 2.30 -4.08
N GLY A 345 -18.81 1.69 -3.69
CA GLY A 345 -18.72 0.29 -3.30
C GLY A 345 -19.01 0.10 -1.81
N PHE A 346 -19.28 -1.14 -1.42
CA PHE A 346 -19.46 -1.52 -0.02
C PHE A 346 -18.21 -2.24 0.50
N GLY A 347 -17.88 -2.03 1.78
CA GLY A 347 -16.77 -2.71 2.46
C GLY A 347 -15.52 -1.85 2.66
N SER A 348 -14.43 -2.50 3.07
CA SER A 348 -13.16 -1.83 3.39
C SER A 348 -12.56 -1.12 2.17
N HIS A 349 -11.81 -0.05 2.43
CA HIS A 349 -11.23 0.83 1.40
C HIS A 349 -12.26 1.37 0.39
N GLY A 350 -13.53 1.61 0.84
CA GLY A 350 -14.60 2.10 -0.02
C GLY A 350 -15.07 1.08 -1.08
N GLY A 351 -14.89 -0.21 -0.82
CA GLY A 351 -15.24 -1.30 -1.74
C GLY A 351 -14.10 -1.77 -2.64
N ALA A 352 -12.94 -1.14 -2.58
CA ALA A 352 -11.79 -1.53 -3.41
C ALA A 352 -11.30 -2.95 -3.14
N ASP A 353 -11.33 -3.41 -1.88
CA ASP A 353 -10.93 -4.78 -1.55
C ASP A 353 -11.89 -5.81 -2.14
N ALA A 354 -13.20 -5.59 -2.05
CA ALA A 354 -14.18 -6.49 -2.66
C ALA A 354 -14.01 -6.56 -4.17
N HIS A 355 -13.72 -5.44 -4.82
CA HIS A 355 -13.51 -5.36 -6.27
C HIS A 355 -12.25 -6.14 -6.68
N ILE A 356 -11.08 -5.84 -6.10
CA ILE A 356 -9.85 -6.55 -6.47
C ILE A 356 -9.95 -8.06 -6.13
N PHE A 357 -10.60 -8.46 -5.04
CA PHE A 357 -10.79 -9.86 -4.71
C PHE A 357 -11.69 -10.57 -5.71
N SER A 358 -12.71 -9.90 -6.25
CA SER A 358 -13.56 -10.47 -7.30
C SER A 358 -12.79 -10.78 -8.59
N GLU A 359 -11.72 -10.04 -8.86
CA GLU A 359 -10.84 -10.27 -10.01
C GLU A 359 -9.73 -11.29 -9.69
N LEU A 360 -9.10 -11.19 -8.50
CA LEU A 360 -8.03 -12.10 -8.07
C LEU A 360 -8.49 -13.55 -7.94
N PHE A 361 -9.70 -13.73 -7.40
CA PHE A 361 -10.25 -15.05 -7.09
C PHE A 361 -11.30 -15.52 -8.10
N ALA A 362 -11.44 -14.83 -9.23
CA ALA A 362 -12.17 -15.36 -10.39
C ALA A 362 -11.46 -16.60 -10.97
N VAL A 363 -12.20 -17.44 -11.67
CA VAL A 363 -11.64 -18.61 -12.36
C VAL A 363 -12.02 -18.57 -13.84
N PRO A 364 -11.06 -18.22 -14.74
CA PRO A 364 -9.69 -17.77 -14.46
C PRO A 364 -9.63 -16.37 -13.83
N PRO A 365 -8.52 -15.97 -13.21
CA PRO A 365 -8.30 -14.60 -12.74
C PRO A 365 -8.45 -13.57 -13.87
N ALA A 366 -8.89 -12.35 -13.53
CA ALA A 366 -9.10 -11.32 -14.53
C ALA A 366 -7.78 -10.85 -15.16
N ALA A 367 -7.81 -10.59 -16.47
CA ALA A 367 -6.65 -10.08 -17.21
C ALA A 367 -6.33 -8.59 -16.91
N THR A 368 -7.24 -7.89 -16.22
CA THR A 368 -7.12 -6.48 -15.83
C THR A 368 -6.37 -6.25 -14.53
N LEU A 369 -5.97 -7.33 -13.85
CA LEU A 369 -5.21 -7.26 -12.60
C LEU A 369 -3.88 -6.54 -12.79
N PRO A 370 -3.43 -5.75 -11.78
CA PRO A 370 -2.08 -5.19 -11.78
C PRO A 370 -1.06 -6.32 -11.81
N ASP A 371 -0.30 -6.39 -12.88
CA ASP A 371 0.73 -7.41 -13.04
C ASP A 371 2.00 -7.08 -12.24
N ILE A 372 3.02 -7.91 -12.37
CA ILE A 372 4.31 -7.69 -11.71
C ILE A 372 5.02 -6.46 -12.27
N GLU A 373 4.85 -6.14 -13.56
CA GLU A 373 5.47 -4.95 -14.16
C GLU A 373 4.87 -3.66 -13.59
N ASP A 374 3.55 -3.60 -13.40
CA ASP A 374 2.88 -2.49 -12.69
C ASP A 374 3.49 -2.29 -11.29
N GLY A 375 3.68 -3.38 -10.55
CA GLY A 375 4.32 -3.36 -9.25
C GLY A 375 5.77 -2.86 -9.30
N ILE A 376 6.55 -3.33 -10.28
CA ILE A 376 7.93 -2.87 -10.51
C ILE A 376 7.96 -1.38 -10.80
N GLN A 377 7.15 -0.87 -11.70
CA GLN A 377 7.13 0.54 -12.08
C GLN A 377 6.73 1.45 -10.91
N ALA A 378 5.79 1.03 -10.07
CA ALA A 378 5.44 1.75 -8.84
C ALA A 378 6.62 1.80 -7.85
N VAL A 379 7.34 0.69 -7.66
CA VAL A 379 8.52 0.62 -6.80
C VAL A 379 9.67 1.47 -7.36
N LEU A 380 9.96 1.39 -8.66
CA LEU A 380 11.02 2.20 -9.29
C LEU A 380 10.78 3.69 -9.12
N THR A 381 9.54 4.13 -9.26
CA THR A 381 9.17 5.54 -9.03
C THR A 381 9.46 5.94 -7.58
N GLY A 382 9.00 5.13 -6.60
CA GLY A 382 9.26 5.36 -5.18
C GLY A 382 10.76 5.33 -4.82
N ALA A 383 11.52 4.39 -5.37
CA ALA A 383 12.96 4.30 -5.17
C ALA A 383 13.70 5.52 -5.77
N ALA A 384 13.26 6.02 -6.93
CA ALA A 384 13.81 7.25 -7.52
C ALA A 384 13.49 8.48 -6.65
N VAL A 385 12.30 8.55 -6.02
CA VAL A 385 11.98 9.61 -5.05
C VAL A 385 12.95 9.56 -3.87
N VAL A 386 13.16 8.40 -3.26
CA VAL A 386 14.12 8.24 -2.15
C VAL A 386 15.52 8.66 -2.58
N LYS A 387 15.99 8.17 -3.71
CA LYS A 387 17.32 8.48 -4.24
C LYS A 387 17.48 9.98 -4.54
N SER A 388 16.44 10.62 -5.10
CA SER A 388 16.46 12.06 -5.37
C SER A 388 16.56 12.90 -4.09
N ILE A 389 15.82 12.51 -3.03
CA ILE A 389 15.92 13.17 -1.71
C ILE A 389 17.35 13.05 -1.15
N GLN A 390 17.94 11.85 -1.19
CA GLN A 390 19.27 11.57 -0.66
C GLN A 390 20.37 12.28 -1.43
N GLU A 391 20.32 12.23 -2.77
CA GLU A 391 21.34 12.80 -3.64
C GLU A 391 21.13 14.30 -3.98
N LYS A 392 19.95 14.85 -3.62
CA LYS A 392 19.57 16.26 -3.87
C LYS A 392 19.67 16.66 -5.35
N ARG A 393 19.29 15.75 -6.25
CA ARG A 393 19.29 15.97 -7.70
C ARG A 393 18.16 15.17 -8.38
N PRO A 394 17.80 15.52 -9.62
CA PRO A 394 16.94 14.69 -10.45
C PRO A 394 17.52 13.29 -10.68
N VAL A 395 16.64 12.28 -10.71
CA VAL A 395 16.98 10.85 -10.90
C VAL A 395 16.11 10.28 -12.01
N LYS A 396 16.71 9.52 -12.92
CA LYS A 396 15.96 8.75 -13.93
C LYS A 396 15.31 7.53 -13.27
N VAL A 397 14.08 7.24 -13.68
CA VAL A 397 13.35 6.03 -13.30
C VAL A 397 13.64 5.00 -14.39
N GLN A 398 14.55 4.08 -14.12
CA GLN A 398 14.95 3.05 -15.08
C GLN A 398 15.41 1.80 -14.32
N LEU A 399 15.34 0.66 -14.99
CA LEU A 399 16.06 -0.55 -14.63
C LEU A 399 17.26 -0.64 -15.55
N ASP A 400 18.44 -0.37 -15.00
CA ASP A 400 19.69 -0.56 -15.71
C ASP A 400 20.10 -2.03 -15.70
#